data_639bac94905d729b9f042d7c661cfb86
#
_entry.id   639bac94905d729b9f042d7c661cfb86
#
_cell.length_a   1.000
_cell.length_b   1.000
_cell.length_c   1.000
_cell.angle_alpha   90.00
_cell.angle_beta   90.00
_cell.angle_gamma   90.00
#
_symmetry.space_group_name_H-M   'P 1'
#
loop_
_entity.id
_entity.type
_entity.pdbx_description
1 polymer ?
#
loop_
_entity_poly.entity_id
_entity_poly.type
_entity_poly.pdbx_seq_one_letter_code
_entity_poly.pdbx_strand_id
1 'polypeptide(L)'
;FEVLMHKQSVIFDMDGTLWDSAENVAKSWNKAIADYGYERAPITKEDMYSVMGKTMDVLASIIFPNCTCRDELINVCYREENDYLTVHGGELYPDVEKTLDELSESYDLYIVSNCQRGYIESFFAYHGLGRYFKDTECYGNNELEKSENIKLIVERNNIDEAVYVGDIQGD
;
A
#
# COMPACT_ATOMS: atom_id res chain seq x y z
N PHE A 1 30.83 -27.43 -2.24
CA PHE A 1 29.49 -27.41 -1.59
C PHE A 1 29.20 -25.97 -1.24
N GLU A 2 28.51 -25.24 -2.12
CA GLU A 2 27.85 -23.99 -1.74
C GLU A 2 26.66 -24.39 -0.84
N VAL A 3 26.76 -24.06 0.44
CA VAL A 3 25.59 -24.03 1.32
C VAL A 3 24.79 -22.84 0.84
N LEU A 4 23.72 -23.09 0.09
CA LEU A 4 22.67 -22.09 -0.15
C LEU A 4 22.12 -21.71 1.22
N MET A 5 22.66 -20.63 1.78
CA MET A 5 22.07 -19.99 2.95
C MET A 5 20.76 -19.37 2.47
N HIS A 6 19.65 -20.03 2.74
CA HIS A 6 18.33 -19.41 2.56
C HIS A 6 18.27 -18.20 3.47
N LYS A 7 18.19 -17.01 2.89
CA LYS A 7 17.92 -15.80 3.66
C LYS A 7 16.49 -15.90 4.19
N GLN A 8 16.32 -15.68 5.49
CA GLN A 8 15.01 -15.45 6.05
C GLN A 8 14.38 -14.23 5.38
N SER A 9 13.06 -14.17 5.34
CA SER A 9 12.32 -13.13 4.63
C SER A 9 11.51 -12.26 5.58
N VAL A 10 11.38 -10.97 5.22
CA VAL A 10 10.49 -10.04 5.91
C VAL A 10 9.48 -9.49 4.91
N ILE A 11 8.22 -9.61 5.23
CA ILE A 11 7.10 -9.08 4.44
C ILE A 11 6.51 -7.90 5.20
N PHE A 12 6.44 -6.74 4.58
CA PHE A 12 5.91 -5.51 5.17
C PHE A 12 4.52 -5.19 4.64
N ASP A 13 3.66 -4.67 5.51
CA ASP A 13 2.59 -3.78 5.10
C ASP A 13 3.14 -2.40 4.73
N MET A 14 2.31 -1.55 4.16
CA MET A 14 2.71 -0.20 3.75
C MET A 14 2.17 0.88 4.69
N ASP A 15 0.86 1.13 4.60
CA ASP A 15 0.21 2.22 5.32
C ASP A 15 0.20 1.94 6.82
N GLY A 16 0.67 2.91 7.61
CA GLY A 16 0.84 2.73 9.05
C GLY A 16 2.13 1.98 9.46
N THR A 17 2.83 1.37 8.50
CA THR A 17 4.06 0.60 8.74
C THR A 17 5.30 1.26 8.14
N LEU A 18 5.30 1.54 6.85
CA LEU A 18 6.43 2.17 6.16
C LEU A 18 6.25 3.68 6.02
N TRP A 19 5.05 4.15 5.80
CA TRP A 19 4.75 5.56 5.59
C TRP A 19 3.35 5.95 6.08
N ASP A 20 3.14 7.27 6.22
CA ASP A 20 1.84 7.92 6.39
C ASP A 20 1.53 8.73 5.12
N SER A 21 0.60 8.26 4.31
CA SER A 21 0.15 8.92 3.10
C SER A 21 -1.18 9.66 3.25
N ALA A 22 -1.88 9.49 4.39
CA ALA A 22 -3.28 9.83 4.60
C ALA A 22 -3.64 11.28 4.21
N GLU A 23 -2.77 12.25 4.52
CA GLU A 23 -3.04 13.65 4.20
C GLU A 23 -3.01 13.90 2.67
N ASN A 24 -2.04 13.34 1.97
CA ASN A 24 -1.90 13.51 0.53
C ASN A 24 -2.91 12.68 -0.25
N VAL A 25 -3.32 11.52 0.28
CA VAL A 25 -4.46 10.75 -0.23
C VAL A 25 -5.74 11.58 -0.13
N ALA A 26 -6.05 12.16 1.03
CA ALA A 26 -7.22 13.02 1.20
C ALA A 26 -7.22 14.21 0.21
N LYS A 27 -6.07 14.87 0.01
CA LYS A 27 -5.93 15.98 -0.95
C LYS A 27 -6.20 15.54 -2.39
N SER A 28 -5.61 14.43 -2.82
CA SER A 28 -5.78 13.90 -4.18
C SER A 28 -7.22 13.48 -4.46
N TRP A 29 -7.86 12.82 -3.49
CA TRP A 29 -9.25 12.40 -3.60
C TRP A 29 -10.21 13.59 -3.64
N ASN A 30 -10.01 14.61 -2.81
CA ASN A 30 -10.83 15.82 -2.85
C ASN A 30 -10.73 16.53 -4.21
N LYS A 31 -9.54 16.56 -4.81
CA LYS A 31 -9.35 17.06 -6.17
C LYS A 31 -10.12 16.21 -7.18
N ALA A 32 -9.92 14.89 -7.16
CA ALA A 32 -10.58 13.95 -8.06
C ALA A 32 -12.12 14.04 -8.00
N ILE A 33 -12.66 14.12 -6.79
CA ILE A 33 -14.10 14.24 -6.52
C ILE A 33 -14.66 15.54 -7.08
N ALA A 34 -13.95 16.67 -6.87
CA ALA A 34 -14.34 17.98 -7.39
C ALA A 34 -14.29 18.01 -8.93
N ASP A 35 -13.24 17.48 -9.53
CA ASP A 35 -13.06 17.40 -10.99
C ASP A 35 -14.13 16.50 -11.65
N TYR A 36 -14.54 15.42 -10.96
CA TYR A 36 -15.61 14.54 -11.38
C TYR A 36 -17.00 15.19 -11.27
N GLY A 37 -17.14 16.22 -10.42
CA GLY A 37 -18.41 16.92 -10.19
C GLY A 37 -19.33 16.23 -9.18
N TYR A 38 -18.80 15.38 -8.30
CA TYR A 38 -19.58 14.76 -7.22
C TYR A 38 -19.58 15.66 -5.97
N GLU A 39 -20.77 16.03 -5.50
CA GLU A 39 -20.94 16.90 -4.33
C GLU A 39 -20.90 16.10 -3.03
N ARG A 40 -19.92 16.41 -2.18
CA ARG A 40 -19.81 15.92 -0.80
C ARG A 40 -18.95 16.86 0.06
N ALA A 41 -19.02 16.66 1.39
CA ALA A 41 -18.05 17.29 2.30
C ALA A 41 -16.62 16.80 1.98
N PRO A 42 -15.60 17.67 2.11
CA PRO A 42 -14.21 17.25 1.90
C PRO A 42 -13.83 16.07 2.81
N ILE A 43 -13.07 15.14 2.24
CA ILE A 43 -12.45 14.04 2.97
C ILE A 43 -11.30 14.61 3.79
N THR A 44 -11.23 14.23 5.05
CA THR A 44 -10.15 14.63 5.97
C THR A 44 -9.09 13.54 6.08
N LYS A 45 -7.94 13.88 6.67
CA LYS A 45 -6.91 12.92 7.03
C LYS A 45 -7.45 11.84 7.98
N GLU A 46 -8.28 12.24 8.93
CA GLU A 46 -8.92 11.35 9.91
C GLU A 46 -9.88 10.35 9.23
N ASP A 47 -10.62 10.81 8.21
CA ASP A 47 -11.45 9.90 7.39
C ASP A 47 -10.58 8.84 6.72
N MET A 48 -9.42 9.23 6.17
CA MET A 48 -8.48 8.29 5.56
C MET A 48 -7.94 7.27 6.58
N TYR A 49 -7.52 7.69 7.75
CA TYR A 49 -7.08 6.76 8.81
C TYR A 49 -8.16 5.74 9.20
N SER A 50 -9.42 6.11 9.13
CA SER A 50 -10.52 5.18 9.45
C SER A 50 -10.71 4.04 8.44
N VAL A 51 -10.15 4.19 7.23
CA VAL A 51 -10.33 3.24 6.12
C VAL A 51 -9.03 2.63 5.59
N MET A 52 -7.87 3.21 5.88
CA MET A 52 -6.58 2.65 5.48
C MET A 52 -6.38 1.23 6.01
N GLY A 53 -5.70 0.40 5.24
CA GLY A 53 -5.55 -1.03 5.53
C GLY A 53 -6.74 -1.91 5.16
N LYS A 54 -7.91 -1.33 4.87
CA LYS A 54 -9.07 -2.08 4.36
C LYS A 54 -8.94 -2.38 2.87
N THR A 55 -9.64 -3.40 2.40
CA THR A 55 -9.74 -3.67 0.96
C THR A 55 -10.46 -2.53 0.23
N MET A 56 -10.16 -2.37 -1.06
CA MET A 56 -10.68 -1.29 -1.91
C MET A 56 -12.21 -1.20 -1.89
N ASP A 57 -12.91 -2.33 -1.90
CA ASP A 57 -14.38 -2.39 -1.90
C ASP A 57 -14.98 -1.90 -0.58
N VAL A 58 -14.38 -2.30 0.53
CA VAL A 58 -14.79 -1.87 1.88
C VAL A 58 -14.57 -0.37 2.04
N LEU A 59 -13.41 0.12 1.66
CA LEU A 59 -13.06 1.54 1.69
C LEU A 59 -14.05 2.36 0.84
N ALA A 60 -14.30 1.95 -0.41
CA ALA A 60 -15.24 2.62 -1.31
C ALA A 60 -16.66 2.69 -0.72
N SER A 61 -17.11 1.62 -0.05
CA SER A 61 -18.43 1.56 0.57
C SER A 61 -18.58 2.52 1.76
N ILE A 62 -17.51 2.76 2.51
CA ILE A 62 -17.49 3.68 3.64
C ILE A 62 -17.43 5.13 3.17
N ILE A 63 -16.55 5.45 2.22
CA ILE A 63 -16.34 6.82 1.75
C ILE A 63 -17.51 7.30 0.86
N PHE A 64 -18.13 6.41 0.08
CA PHE A 64 -19.22 6.72 -0.85
C PHE A 64 -20.48 5.85 -0.62
N PRO A 65 -21.10 5.89 0.59
CA PRO A 65 -22.14 4.92 0.98
C PRO A 65 -23.40 4.96 0.08
N ASN A 66 -23.74 6.12 -0.46
CA ASN A 66 -24.96 6.34 -1.25
C ASN A 66 -24.67 6.72 -2.71
N CYS A 67 -23.45 6.55 -3.19
CA CYS A 67 -23.09 6.92 -4.54
C CYS A 67 -23.46 5.82 -5.53
N THR A 68 -24.29 6.14 -6.52
CA THR A 68 -24.66 5.23 -7.61
C THR A 68 -23.57 5.06 -8.66
N CYS A 69 -22.62 6.01 -8.73
CA CYS A 69 -21.44 6.01 -9.59
C CYS A 69 -20.16 5.62 -8.82
N ARG A 70 -20.30 4.88 -7.70
CA ARG A 70 -19.18 4.59 -6.79
C ARG A 70 -17.98 3.96 -7.49
N ASP A 71 -18.23 2.93 -8.31
CA ASP A 71 -17.14 2.19 -8.97
C ASP A 71 -16.37 3.05 -9.97
N GLU A 72 -17.05 3.97 -10.65
CA GLU A 72 -16.40 4.92 -11.56
C GLU A 72 -15.62 5.98 -10.78
N LEU A 73 -16.26 6.57 -9.77
CA LEU A 73 -15.68 7.62 -8.94
C LEU A 73 -14.44 7.13 -8.17
N ILE A 74 -14.51 5.93 -7.59
CA ILE A 74 -13.37 5.37 -6.86
C ILE A 74 -12.17 5.11 -7.79
N ASN A 75 -12.40 4.65 -9.00
CA ASN A 75 -11.35 4.46 -9.99
C ASN A 75 -10.70 5.78 -10.43
N VAL A 76 -11.46 6.88 -10.46
CA VAL A 76 -10.90 8.21 -10.69
C VAL A 76 -10.04 8.66 -9.51
N CYS A 77 -10.52 8.42 -8.28
CA CYS A 77 -9.76 8.71 -7.05
C CYS A 77 -8.43 7.95 -7.02
N TYR A 78 -8.42 6.64 -7.29
CA TYR A 78 -7.19 5.83 -7.28
C TYR A 78 -6.16 6.27 -8.33
N ARG A 79 -6.59 6.67 -9.52
CA ARG A 79 -5.67 7.21 -10.53
C ARG A 79 -5.06 8.53 -10.10
N GLU A 80 -5.88 9.47 -9.66
CA GLU A 80 -5.39 10.77 -9.16
C GLU A 80 -4.47 10.59 -7.96
N GLU A 81 -4.78 9.63 -7.06
CA GLU A 81 -3.96 9.29 -5.91
C GLU A 81 -2.57 8.81 -6.33
N ASN A 82 -2.50 7.83 -7.22
CA ASN A 82 -1.23 7.30 -7.69
C ASN A 82 -0.38 8.39 -8.37
N ASP A 83 -0.99 9.20 -9.23
CA ASP A 83 -0.31 10.31 -9.90
C ASP A 83 0.18 11.36 -8.88
N TYR A 84 -0.66 11.70 -7.91
CA TYR A 84 -0.33 12.67 -6.87
C TYR A 84 0.78 12.17 -5.96
N LEU A 85 0.70 10.94 -5.48
CA LEU A 85 1.69 10.35 -4.58
C LEU A 85 3.04 10.11 -5.27
N THR A 86 3.06 9.86 -6.58
CA THR A 86 4.31 9.79 -7.35
C THR A 86 5.10 11.09 -7.29
N VAL A 87 4.42 12.25 -7.16
CA VAL A 87 5.04 13.59 -7.14
C VAL A 87 5.21 14.14 -5.74
N HIS A 88 4.27 13.86 -4.83
CA HIS A 88 4.20 14.47 -3.50
C HIS A 88 4.50 13.49 -2.36
N GLY A 89 4.44 12.19 -2.61
CA GLY A 89 4.71 11.12 -1.65
C GLY A 89 3.74 11.08 -0.46
N GLY A 90 4.17 10.33 0.53
CA GLY A 90 3.72 10.35 1.90
C GLY A 90 4.92 10.56 2.81
N GLU A 91 4.72 10.66 4.11
CA GLU A 91 5.76 10.83 5.10
C GLU A 91 6.27 9.45 5.57
N LEU A 92 7.57 9.16 5.39
CA LEU A 92 8.17 7.94 5.94
C LEU A 92 8.15 7.99 7.47
N TYR A 93 7.85 6.87 8.11
CA TYR A 93 8.08 6.76 9.54
C TYR A 93 9.57 6.88 9.87
N PRO A 94 9.93 7.28 11.11
CA PRO A 94 11.32 7.44 11.51
C PRO A 94 12.16 6.20 11.23
N ASP A 95 13.35 6.40 10.70
CA ASP A 95 14.36 5.37 10.43
C ASP A 95 13.96 4.26 9.42
N VAL A 96 12.86 4.38 8.68
CA VAL A 96 12.43 3.35 7.71
C VAL A 96 13.53 3.03 6.71
N GLU A 97 14.08 4.02 6.01
CA GLU A 97 15.13 3.76 5.02
C GLU A 97 16.35 3.08 5.63
N LYS A 98 16.81 3.56 6.80
CA LYS A 98 17.93 2.96 7.52
C LYS A 98 17.63 1.51 7.91
N THR A 99 16.41 1.24 8.41
CA THR A 99 15.98 -0.11 8.81
C THR A 99 15.95 -1.06 7.61
N LEU A 100 15.41 -0.59 6.46
CA LEU A 100 15.40 -1.38 5.22
C LEU A 100 16.81 -1.68 4.72
N ASP A 101 17.72 -0.71 4.79
CA ASP A 101 19.13 -0.88 4.42
C ASP A 101 19.79 -1.97 5.27
N GLU A 102 19.70 -1.85 6.60
CA GLU A 102 20.25 -2.82 7.54
C GLU A 102 19.64 -4.23 7.39
N LEU A 103 18.31 -4.32 7.24
CA LEU A 103 17.63 -5.61 7.05
C LEU A 103 17.99 -6.27 5.71
N SER A 104 18.16 -5.49 4.65
CA SER A 104 18.45 -6.03 3.30
C SER A 104 19.79 -6.74 3.21
N GLU A 105 20.72 -6.48 4.16
CA GLU A 105 22.00 -7.20 4.24
C GLU A 105 21.82 -8.68 4.58
N SER A 106 20.80 -9.03 5.37
CA SER A 106 20.61 -10.37 5.93
C SER A 106 19.28 -11.03 5.52
N TYR A 107 18.29 -10.24 5.11
CA TYR A 107 16.93 -10.68 4.80
C TYR A 107 16.55 -10.32 3.37
N ASP A 108 15.66 -11.11 2.78
CA ASP A 108 14.95 -10.76 1.57
C ASP A 108 13.65 -10.02 1.95
N LEU A 109 13.44 -8.82 1.37
CA LEU A 109 12.35 -7.95 1.77
C LEU A 109 11.25 -7.94 0.70
N TYR A 110 10.00 -7.90 1.16
CA TYR A 110 8.79 -7.94 0.34
C TYR A 110 7.75 -6.95 0.86
N ILE A 111 6.81 -6.55 0.00
CA ILE A 111 5.62 -5.78 0.39
C ILE A 111 4.36 -6.55 0.02
N VAL A 112 3.39 -6.63 0.94
CA VAL A 112 2.02 -7.06 0.67
C VAL A 112 1.05 -6.07 1.29
N SER A 113 0.19 -5.46 0.46
CA SER A 113 -0.74 -4.42 0.89
C SER A 113 -2.15 -4.62 0.33
N ASN A 114 -3.17 -4.08 1.00
CA ASN A 114 -4.55 -4.05 0.50
C ASN A 114 -4.84 -2.87 -0.45
N CYS A 115 -3.82 -2.17 -0.92
CA CYS A 115 -3.94 -1.01 -1.81
C CYS A 115 -4.33 -1.36 -3.24
N GLN A 116 -4.66 -0.33 -4.03
CA GLN A 116 -4.89 -0.44 -5.48
C GLN A 116 -3.58 -0.67 -6.24
N ARG A 117 -3.72 -1.17 -7.46
CA ARG A 117 -2.60 -1.28 -8.41
C ARG A 117 -1.97 0.10 -8.67
N GLY A 118 -0.65 0.16 -8.66
CA GLY A 118 0.12 1.38 -8.90
C GLY A 118 0.51 2.15 -7.65
N TYR A 119 -0.08 1.83 -6.50
CA TYR A 119 0.19 2.52 -5.24
C TYR A 119 1.60 2.23 -4.70
N ILE A 120 2.01 0.96 -4.71
CA ILE A 120 3.36 0.55 -4.29
C ILE A 120 4.40 1.18 -5.23
N GLU A 121 4.12 1.22 -6.51
CA GLU A 121 4.98 1.84 -7.52
C GLU A 121 5.12 3.36 -7.30
N SER A 122 4.06 4.04 -6.86
CA SER A 122 4.11 5.47 -6.51
C SER A 122 5.01 5.72 -5.29
N PHE A 123 4.91 4.87 -4.27
CA PHE A 123 5.82 4.88 -3.11
C PHE A 123 7.28 4.71 -3.55
N PHE A 124 7.56 3.74 -4.41
CA PHE A 124 8.90 3.52 -4.93
C PHE A 124 9.42 4.68 -5.77
N ALA A 125 8.57 5.24 -6.62
CA ALA A 125 8.94 6.36 -7.48
C ALA A 125 9.34 7.60 -6.68
N TYR A 126 8.59 7.90 -5.61
CA TYR A 126 8.87 9.08 -4.79
C TYR A 126 10.06 8.89 -3.86
N HIS A 127 10.12 7.77 -3.12
CA HIS A 127 11.14 7.54 -2.09
C HIS A 127 12.40 6.84 -2.59
N GLY A 128 12.38 6.23 -3.77
CA GLY A 128 13.52 5.48 -4.32
C GLY A 128 13.83 4.18 -3.57
N LEU A 129 12.87 3.64 -2.79
CA LEU A 129 13.08 2.49 -1.90
C LEU A 129 12.87 1.13 -2.57
N GLY A 130 12.42 1.09 -3.82
CA GLY A 130 12.18 -0.16 -4.55
C GLY A 130 13.39 -1.09 -4.64
N ARG A 131 14.62 -0.53 -4.52
CA ARG A 131 15.86 -1.30 -4.53
C ARG A 131 16.01 -2.30 -3.40
N TYR A 132 15.29 -2.13 -2.30
CA TYR A 132 15.35 -3.02 -1.14
C TYR A 132 14.44 -4.23 -1.25
N PHE A 133 13.38 -4.14 -2.08
CA PHE A 133 12.34 -5.16 -2.15
C PHE A 133 12.52 -6.06 -3.36
N LYS A 134 12.45 -7.37 -3.14
CA LYS A 134 12.55 -8.36 -4.20
C LYS A 134 11.27 -8.53 -4.98
N ASP A 135 10.13 -8.41 -4.30
CA ASP A 135 8.83 -8.63 -4.90
C ASP A 135 7.72 -7.95 -4.08
N THR A 136 6.60 -7.69 -4.72
CA THR A 136 5.45 -7.04 -4.10
C THR A 136 4.15 -7.60 -4.60
N GLU A 137 3.10 -7.54 -3.76
CA GLU A 137 1.75 -7.89 -4.16
C GLU A 137 0.72 -6.99 -3.49
N CYS A 138 -0.39 -6.76 -4.17
CA CYS A 138 -1.47 -5.98 -3.60
C CYS A 138 -2.85 -6.44 -4.07
N TYR A 139 -3.89 -6.09 -3.30
CA TYR A 139 -5.28 -6.39 -3.62
C TYR A 139 -5.68 -5.92 -5.03
N GLY A 140 -5.24 -4.73 -5.43
CA GLY A 140 -5.56 -4.15 -6.74
C GLY A 140 -5.00 -4.90 -7.95
N ASN A 141 -4.10 -5.87 -7.76
CA ASN A 141 -3.58 -6.71 -8.83
C ASN A 141 -4.48 -7.91 -9.16
N ASN A 142 -5.13 -8.49 -8.15
CA ASN A 142 -5.76 -9.81 -8.26
C ASN A 142 -7.05 -9.98 -7.43
N GLU A 143 -7.44 -8.98 -6.64
CA GLU A 143 -8.62 -8.96 -5.75
C GLU A 143 -8.59 -10.04 -4.65
N LEU A 144 -7.39 -10.54 -4.31
CA LEU A 144 -7.21 -11.50 -3.23
C LEU A 144 -6.97 -10.81 -1.89
N GLU A 145 -7.46 -11.42 -0.83
CA GLU A 145 -7.20 -11.00 0.55
C GLU A 145 -5.71 -10.99 0.86
N LYS A 146 -5.29 -10.15 1.83
CA LYS A 146 -3.88 -10.00 2.22
C LYS A 146 -3.21 -11.33 2.53
N SER A 147 -3.90 -12.23 3.25
CA SER A 147 -3.39 -13.56 3.59
C SER A 147 -3.10 -14.45 2.36
N GLU A 148 -3.92 -14.36 1.32
CA GLU A 148 -3.68 -15.08 0.06
C GLU A 148 -2.53 -14.44 -0.74
N ASN A 149 -2.43 -13.12 -0.72
CA ASN A 149 -1.32 -12.40 -1.33
C ASN A 149 0.02 -12.70 -0.64
N ILE A 150 0.04 -12.87 0.68
CA ILE A 150 1.22 -13.35 1.42
C ILE A 150 1.61 -14.75 0.94
N LYS A 151 0.64 -15.68 0.80
CA LYS A 151 0.91 -17.03 0.27
C LYS A 151 1.49 -16.99 -1.14
N LEU A 152 0.94 -16.13 -2.02
CA LEU A 152 1.48 -15.96 -3.38
C LEU A 152 2.94 -15.49 -3.37
N ILE A 153 3.29 -14.51 -2.52
CA ILE A 153 4.68 -14.04 -2.37
C ILE A 153 5.57 -15.19 -1.88
N VAL A 154 5.13 -15.94 -0.86
CA VAL A 154 5.87 -17.07 -0.31
C VAL A 154 6.12 -18.16 -1.37
N GLU A 155 5.08 -18.55 -2.09
CA GLU A 155 5.16 -19.62 -3.09
C GLU A 155 6.03 -19.23 -4.29
N ARG A 156 5.80 -18.05 -4.90
CA ARG A 156 6.53 -17.68 -6.13
C ARG A 156 7.98 -17.28 -5.88
N ASN A 157 8.34 -16.95 -4.63
CA ASN A 157 9.73 -16.63 -4.25
C ASN A 157 10.42 -17.78 -3.52
N ASN A 158 9.78 -18.95 -3.36
CA ASN A 158 10.29 -20.12 -2.65
C ASN A 158 10.79 -19.75 -1.23
N ILE A 159 9.97 -19.02 -0.48
CA ILE A 159 10.28 -18.60 0.88
C ILE A 159 9.97 -19.72 1.86
N ASP A 160 10.97 -20.17 2.62
CA ASP A 160 10.79 -21.22 3.63
C ASP A 160 10.25 -20.64 4.97
N GLU A 161 10.71 -19.43 5.32
CA GLU A 161 10.35 -18.77 6.57
C GLU A 161 10.28 -17.25 6.37
N ALA A 162 9.21 -16.63 6.83
CA ALA A 162 9.01 -15.19 6.77
C ALA A 162 8.43 -14.63 8.07
N VAL A 163 8.81 -13.39 8.38
CA VAL A 163 8.14 -12.56 9.41
C VAL A 163 7.31 -11.53 8.68
N TYR A 164 6.05 -11.36 9.10
CA TYR A 164 5.20 -10.27 8.63
C TYR A 164 5.23 -9.10 9.63
N VAL A 165 5.37 -7.89 9.12
CA VAL A 165 5.40 -6.63 9.88
C VAL A 165 4.26 -5.74 9.40
N GLY A 166 3.33 -5.43 10.29
CA GLY A 166 2.16 -4.60 10.04
C GLY A 166 1.73 -3.85 11.30
N ASP A 167 0.76 -2.94 11.18
CA ASP A 167 0.32 -2.05 12.25
C ASP A 167 -1.09 -2.37 12.78
N ILE A 168 -1.85 -3.24 12.13
CA ILE A 168 -3.21 -3.61 12.54
C ILE A 168 -3.33 -5.11 12.88
N GLN A 169 -4.30 -5.44 13.75
CA GLN A 169 -4.54 -6.82 14.20
C GLN A 169 -5.01 -7.77 13.07
N GLY A 170 -5.35 -7.25 11.91
CA GLY A 170 -5.76 -8.04 10.73
C GLY A 170 -4.61 -8.40 9.80
N ASP A 171 -3.41 -7.96 10.14
CA ASP A 171 -2.18 -8.18 9.38
C ASP A 171 -1.52 -9.55 9.64
#